data_f80a32e79189ff2b1df9bd5fdd4960d4
#
_entry.id   f80a32e79189ff2b1df9bd5fdd4960d4
#
_cell.length_a   1.000
_cell.length_b   1.000
_cell.length_c   1.000
_cell.angle_alpha   90.00
_cell.angle_beta   90.00
_cell.angle_gamma   90.00
#
_symmetry.space_group_name_H-M   'P 1'
#
loop_
_entity.id
_entity.type
_entity.pdbx_description
1 polymer ?
#
loop_
_entity_poly.entity_id
_entity_poly.type
_entity_poly.pdbx_seq_one_letter_code
_entity_poly.pdbx_strand_id
1 'polypeptide(L)'
;MSIKNNKIIICLLLTICLGFTSNADNKLGQLIQKLDSVMLERGKYEANVENQLSNLKSLLNEQNSSIENKYFIVNKIIEIYEYYSFEEALRYIELNLQYAKELNNNYLIEECNLKLSKLLISSGRYKESVDLLNKINKNSLDPNLLSSYYSDYSGLYKRLSFYTPVNESRKNYLELYGIYRDSLVKTLPKDSEEFLNFLEKQQRDGGLLNAALKTNDKRLSKVKSDSKLF
;
A
#
# COMPACT_ATOMS: atom_id res chain seq x y z
N MET A 1 -58.43 -6.30 32.07
CA MET A 1 -57.05 -6.67 32.57
C MET A 1 -55.98 -6.60 31.47
N SER A 2 -56.21 -5.89 30.35
CA SER A 2 -55.30 -5.93 29.18
C SER A 2 -54.41 -4.69 28.98
N ILE A 3 -54.78 -3.53 29.50
CA ILE A 3 -54.09 -2.23 29.18
C ILE A 3 -52.80 -2.05 30.03
N LYS A 4 -52.73 -2.63 31.23
CA LYS A 4 -51.55 -2.51 32.08
C LYS A 4 -50.34 -3.28 31.57
N ASN A 5 -50.54 -4.43 30.94
CA ASN A 5 -49.43 -5.26 30.39
C ASN A 5 -48.80 -4.65 29.14
N ASN A 6 -49.60 -3.96 28.30
CA ASN A 6 -49.03 -3.31 27.12
C ASN A 6 -48.11 -2.11 27.45
N LYS A 7 -48.38 -1.36 28.52
CA LYS A 7 -47.52 -0.26 28.97
C LYS A 7 -46.16 -0.76 29.50
N ILE A 8 -46.16 -1.92 30.17
CA ILE A 8 -44.93 -2.53 30.71
C ILE A 8 -44.05 -3.05 29.55
N ILE A 9 -44.68 -3.68 28.53
CA ILE A 9 -43.95 -4.16 27.35
C ILE A 9 -43.36 -3.02 26.53
N ILE A 10 -44.10 -1.91 26.38
CA ILE A 10 -43.59 -0.71 25.65
C ILE A 10 -42.43 -0.04 26.43
N CYS A 11 -42.48 0.04 27.76
CA CYS A 11 -41.39 0.54 28.57
C CYS A 11 -40.15 -0.38 28.51
N LEU A 12 -40.32 -1.70 28.48
CA LEU A 12 -39.21 -2.65 28.33
C LEU A 12 -38.57 -2.59 26.95
N LEU A 13 -39.35 -2.42 25.88
CA LEU A 13 -38.83 -2.20 24.51
C LEU A 13 -38.07 -0.87 24.39
N LEU A 14 -38.57 0.20 25.00
CA LEU A 14 -37.89 1.49 25.02
C LEU A 14 -36.55 1.46 25.78
N THR A 15 -36.49 0.74 26.91
CA THR A 15 -35.22 0.59 27.67
C THR A 15 -34.19 -0.24 26.93
N ILE A 16 -34.61 -1.25 26.17
CA ILE A 16 -33.70 -2.05 25.32
C ILE A 16 -33.14 -1.18 24.17
N CYS A 17 -33.98 -0.37 23.51
CA CYS A 17 -33.52 0.54 22.45
C CYS A 17 -32.51 1.60 22.97
N LEU A 18 -32.70 2.13 24.15
CA LEU A 18 -31.79 3.12 24.75
C LEU A 18 -30.45 2.52 25.17
N GLY A 19 -30.42 1.24 25.54
CA GLY A 19 -29.18 0.53 25.91
C GLY A 19 -28.26 0.24 24.73
N PHE A 20 -28.80 0.05 23.53
CA PHE A 20 -28.00 -0.20 22.32
C PHE A 20 -27.33 1.07 21.76
N THR A 21 -27.97 2.22 21.86
CA THR A 21 -27.40 3.50 21.39
C THR A 21 -26.22 3.95 22.28
N SER A 22 -26.33 3.77 23.58
CA SER A 22 -25.28 4.17 24.56
C SER A 22 -23.91 3.49 24.33
N ASN A 23 -23.90 2.21 23.95
CA ASN A 23 -22.64 1.49 23.69
C ASN A 23 -21.97 1.87 22.38
N ALA A 24 -22.74 2.19 21.35
CA ALA A 24 -22.21 2.64 20.05
C ALA A 24 -21.60 4.04 20.16
N ASP A 25 -22.26 4.96 20.86
CA ASP A 25 -21.78 6.34 21.09
C ASP A 25 -20.50 6.36 21.94
N ASN A 26 -20.39 5.50 22.94
CA ASN A 26 -19.19 5.41 23.78
C ASN A 26 -17.98 4.90 22.98
N LYS A 27 -18.17 3.91 22.08
CA LYS A 27 -17.12 3.42 21.22
C LYS A 27 -16.68 4.46 20.18
N LEU A 28 -17.64 5.21 19.61
CA LEU A 28 -17.37 6.29 18.69
C LEU A 28 -16.60 7.42 19.39
N GLY A 29 -17.01 7.82 20.60
CA GLY A 29 -16.31 8.82 21.40
C GLY A 29 -14.85 8.42 21.71
N GLN A 30 -14.60 7.16 22.06
CA GLN A 30 -13.24 6.66 22.29
C GLN A 30 -12.39 6.67 21.01
N LEU A 31 -12.98 6.34 19.85
CA LEU A 31 -12.28 6.40 18.55
C LEU A 31 -11.94 7.84 18.15
N ILE A 32 -12.85 8.80 18.39
CA ILE A 32 -12.60 10.22 18.14
C ILE A 32 -11.48 10.72 19.05
N GLN A 33 -11.52 10.45 20.36
CA GLN A 33 -10.44 10.82 21.27
C GLN A 33 -9.09 10.24 20.87
N LYS A 34 -9.07 8.97 20.41
CA LYS A 34 -7.84 8.35 19.90
C LYS A 34 -7.36 9.03 18.62
N LEU A 35 -8.26 9.41 17.71
CA LEU A 35 -7.92 10.17 16.51
C LEU A 35 -7.33 11.54 16.88
N ASP A 36 -7.98 12.27 17.78
CA ASP A 36 -7.51 13.57 18.27
C ASP A 36 -6.11 13.47 18.91
N SER A 37 -5.87 12.43 19.71
CA SER A 37 -4.53 12.22 20.32
C SER A 37 -3.45 11.97 19.26
N VAL A 38 -3.75 11.18 18.23
CA VAL A 38 -2.82 10.95 17.09
C VAL A 38 -2.59 12.24 16.30
N MET A 39 -3.64 13.05 16.10
CA MET A 39 -3.50 14.34 15.42
C MET A 39 -2.65 15.35 16.21
N LEU A 40 -2.76 15.35 17.55
CA LEU A 40 -1.90 16.18 18.41
C LEU A 40 -0.43 15.76 18.38
N GLU A 41 -0.16 14.48 18.16
CA GLU A 41 1.20 13.95 18.03
C GLU A 41 1.81 14.12 16.62
N ARG A 42 1.03 14.59 15.66
CA ARG A 42 1.47 14.76 14.24
C ARG A 42 2.79 15.54 14.13
N GLY A 43 2.91 16.66 14.82
CA GLY A 43 4.14 17.47 14.79
C GLY A 43 5.38 16.72 15.28
N LYS A 44 5.22 15.79 16.21
CA LYS A 44 6.30 14.93 16.71
C LYS A 44 6.74 13.91 15.68
N TYR A 45 5.79 13.33 14.93
CA TYR A 45 6.11 12.42 13.83
C TYR A 45 6.78 13.15 12.67
N GLU A 46 6.29 14.33 12.29
CA GLU A 46 6.89 15.17 11.26
C GLU A 46 8.33 15.56 11.61
N ALA A 47 8.58 16.02 12.84
CA ALA A 47 9.93 16.35 13.31
C ALA A 47 10.87 15.12 13.29
N ASN A 48 10.37 13.93 13.63
CA ASN A 48 11.16 12.70 13.56
C ASN A 48 11.54 12.35 12.11
N VAL A 49 10.62 12.46 11.17
CA VAL A 49 10.87 12.24 9.74
C VAL A 49 11.88 13.25 9.19
N GLU A 50 11.75 14.53 9.54
CA GLU A 50 12.70 15.56 9.12
C GLU A 50 14.10 15.30 9.67
N ASN A 51 14.21 14.87 10.93
CA ASN A 51 15.48 14.48 11.54
C ASN A 51 16.11 13.28 10.82
N GLN A 52 15.31 12.25 10.49
CA GLN A 52 15.80 11.11 9.72
C GLN A 52 16.30 11.53 8.34
N LEU A 53 15.54 12.35 7.62
CA LEU A 53 15.95 12.89 6.31
C LEU A 53 17.22 13.73 6.42
N SER A 54 17.34 14.59 7.43
CA SER A 54 18.53 15.40 7.67
C SER A 54 19.77 14.53 7.87
N ASN A 55 19.66 13.48 8.69
CA ASN A 55 20.75 12.53 8.94
C ASN A 55 21.14 11.78 7.66
N LEU A 56 20.18 11.27 6.89
CA LEU A 56 20.46 10.58 5.62
C LEU A 56 21.11 11.50 4.59
N LYS A 57 20.68 12.76 4.48
CA LYS A 57 21.27 13.76 3.61
C LYS A 57 22.71 14.13 4.04
N SER A 58 22.97 14.18 5.34
CA SER A 58 24.33 14.39 5.86
C SER A 58 25.26 13.26 5.46
N LEU A 59 24.82 12.00 5.65
CA LEU A 59 25.58 10.80 5.24
C LEU A 59 25.82 10.76 3.72
N LEU A 60 24.84 11.17 2.92
CA LEU A 60 24.96 11.23 1.47
C LEU A 60 26.06 12.21 1.01
N ASN A 61 26.27 13.28 1.77
CA ASN A 61 27.26 14.33 1.47
C ASN A 61 28.66 14.02 2.00
N GLU A 62 28.88 12.88 2.67
CA GLU A 62 30.22 12.49 3.11
C GLU A 62 31.16 12.24 1.92
N GLN A 63 32.36 12.88 1.96
CA GLN A 63 33.31 12.89 0.84
C GLN A 63 33.85 11.49 0.47
N ASN A 64 33.93 10.57 1.43
CA ASN A 64 34.50 9.23 1.25
C ASN A 64 33.46 8.12 1.05
N SER A 65 32.18 8.46 0.83
CA SER A 65 31.13 7.47 0.63
C SER A 65 31.23 6.88 -0.78
N SER A 66 31.28 5.53 -0.90
CA SER A 66 31.25 4.85 -2.19
C SER A 66 29.92 5.07 -2.91
N ILE A 67 29.91 4.87 -4.23
CA ILE A 67 28.68 5.02 -5.04
C ILE A 67 27.62 4.02 -4.58
N GLU A 68 28.00 2.79 -4.22
CA GLU A 68 27.10 1.78 -3.67
C GLU A 68 26.45 2.28 -2.37
N ASN A 69 27.23 2.85 -1.45
CA ASN A 69 26.68 3.40 -0.20
C ASN A 69 25.73 4.57 -0.48
N LYS A 70 26.10 5.46 -1.40
CA LYS A 70 25.21 6.55 -1.83
C LYS A 70 23.91 6.04 -2.41
N TYR A 71 23.95 4.97 -3.23
CA TYR A 71 22.74 4.31 -3.75
C TYR A 71 21.83 3.83 -2.61
N PHE A 72 22.38 3.13 -1.61
CA PHE A 72 21.59 2.65 -0.47
C PHE A 72 21.02 3.78 0.38
N ILE A 73 21.80 4.84 0.63
CA ILE A 73 21.30 6.02 1.38
C ILE A 73 20.16 6.68 0.62
N VAL A 74 20.31 6.89 -0.69
CA VAL A 74 19.27 7.49 -1.54
C VAL A 74 18.01 6.61 -1.57
N ASN A 75 18.15 5.29 -1.59
CA ASN A 75 16.99 4.40 -1.46
C ASN A 75 16.19 4.65 -0.18
N LYS A 76 16.86 4.86 0.96
CA LYS A 76 16.20 5.20 2.22
C LYS A 76 15.49 6.55 2.17
N ILE A 77 16.07 7.52 1.48
CA ILE A 77 15.45 8.84 1.27
C ILE A 77 14.19 8.69 0.38
N ILE A 78 14.25 7.87 -0.68
CA ILE A 78 13.10 7.58 -1.56
C ILE A 78 11.96 6.93 -0.76
N GLU A 79 12.26 5.92 0.08
CA GLU A 79 11.27 5.23 0.91
C GLU A 79 10.48 6.20 1.82
N ILE A 80 11.10 7.30 2.25
CA ILE A 80 10.42 8.34 3.02
C ILE A 80 9.59 9.25 2.09
N TYR A 81 10.21 9.80 1.04
CA TYR A 81 9.55 10.79 0.19
C TYR A 81 8.41 10.22 -0.66
N GLU A 82 8.37 8.92 -0.97
CA GLU A 82 7.27 8.33 -1.74
C GLU A 82 5.88 8.55 -1.09
N TYR A 83 5.84 8.85 0.22
CA TYR A 83 4.61 9.14 0.97
C TYR A 83 4.34 10.64 1.21
N TYR A 84 5.34 11.51 1.00
CA TYR A 84 5.27 12.92 1.38
C TYR A 84 5.36 13.89 0.21
N SER A 85 6.19 13.59 -0.78
CA SER A 85 6.47 14.52 -1.88
C SER A 85 6.82 13.78 -3.16
N PHE A 86 5.93 13.89 -4.15
CA PHE A 86 6.18 13.34 -5.48
C PHE A 86 7.47 13.89 -6.11
N GLU A 87 7.66 15.21 -6.04
CA GLU A 87 8.80 15.89 -6.67
C GLU A 87 10.13 15.45 -6.06
N GLU A 88 10.19 15.36 -4.73
CA GLU A 88 11.40 14.91 -4.04
C GLU A 88 11.66 13.42 -4.30
N ALA A 89 10.63 12.58 -4.24
CA ALA A 89 10.77 11.16 -4.58
C ALA A 89 11.28 10.98 -6.00
N LEU A 90 10.73 11.70 -6.97
CA LEU A 90 11.17 11.66 -8.37
C LEU A 90 12.66 12.07 -8.49
N ARG A 91 13.05 13.19 -7.90
CA ARG A 91 14.41 13.69 -7.92
C ARG A 91 15.43 12.68 -7.36
N TYR A 92 15.09 12.02 -6.24
CA TYR A 92 15.97 11.02 -5.65
C TYR A 92 15.98 9.70 -6.41
N ILE A 93 14.87 9.30 -7.05
CA ILE A 93 14.87 8.13 -7.96
C ILE A 93 15.77 8.39 -9.17
N GLU A 94 15.72 9.58 -9.77
CA GLU A 94 16.59 9.97 -10.88
C GLU A 94 18.07 9.97 -10.48
N LEU A 95 18.40 10.49 -9.29
CA LEU A 95 19.75 10.44 -8.73
C LEU A 95 20.21 8.98 -8.53
N ASN A 96 19.34 8.13 -7.99
CA ASN A 96 19.67 6.72 -7.79
C ASN A 96 19.87 5.95 -9.10
N LEU A 97 19.09 6.31 -10.13
CA LEU A 97 19.28 5.76 -11.48
C LEU A 97 20.65 6.17 -12.08
N GLN A 98 21.16 7.39 -11.78
CA GLN A 98 22.50 7.79 -12.17
C GLN A 98 23.56 6.92 -11.48
N TYR A 99 23.46 6.72 -10.16
CA TYR A 99 24.39 5.84 -9.43
C TYR A 99 24.32 4.39 -9.94
N ALA A 100 23.13 3.87 -10.22
CA ALA A 100 22.97 2.52 -10.79
C ALA A 100 23.68 2.37 -12.16
N LYS A 101 23.61 3.40 -13.00
CA LYS A 101 24.33 3.46 -14.29
C LYS A 101 25.84 3.58 -14.12
N GLU A 102 26.31 4.40 -13.20
CA GLU A 102 27.73 4.52 -12.88
C GLU A 102 28.33 3.20 -12.37
N LEU A 103 27.54 2.44 -11.59
CA LEU A 103 27.88 1.08 -11.15
C LEU A 103 27.77 0.03 -12.27
N ASN A 104 27.24 0.39 -13.44
CA ASN A 104 26.94 -0.52 -14.54
C ASN A 104 26.17 -1.78 -14.07
N ASN A 105 25.21 -1.59 -13.14
CA ASN A 105 24.46 -2.66 -12.51
C ASN A 105 23.01 -2.68 -13.00
N ASN A 106 22.71 -3.61 -13.90
CA ASN A 106 21.38 -3.75 -14.50
C ASN A 106 20.27 -4.02 -13.48
N TYR A 107 20.55 -4.78 -12.41
CA TYR A 107 19.58 -5.01 -11.33
C TYR A 107 19.14 -3.68 -10.68
N LEU A 108 20.10 -2.82 -10.32
CA LEU A 108 19.83 -1.53 -9.69
C LEU A 108 19.12 -0.56 -10.65
N ILE A 109 19.44 -0.62 -11.95
CA ILE A 109 18.76 0.17 -12.98
C ILE A 109 17.28 -0.23 -13.06
N GLU A 110 16.98 -1.53 -13.14
CA GLU A 110 15.60 -2.01 -13.22
C GLU A 110 14.84 -1.81 -11.90
N GLU A 111 15.50 -1.90 -10.75
CA GLU A 111 14.91 -1.54 -9.46
C GLU A 111 14.48 -0.07 -9.45
N CYS A 112 15.31 0.86 -9.91
CA CYS A 112 14.96 2.28 -10.04
C CYS A 112 13.79 2.51 -11.01
N ASN A 113 13.79 1.83 -12.17
CA ASN A 113 12.71 1.92 -13.15
C ASN A 113 11.36 1.46 -12.55
N LEU A 114 11.34 0.38 -11.77
CA LEU A 114 10.15 -0.09 -11.09
C LEU A 114 9.71 0.89 -9.99
N LYS A 115 10.62 1.44 -9.19
CA LYS A 115 10.28 2.50 -8.22
C LYS A 115 9.67 3.73 -8.89
N LEU A 116 10.22 4.15 -10.03
CA LEU A 116 9.67 5.23 -10.83
C LEU A 116 8.26 4.89 -11.37
N SER A 117 8.08 3.68 -11.89
CA SER A 117 6.76 3.20 -12.33
C SER A 117 5.72 3.28 -11.21
N LYS A 118 6.04 2.75 -10.03
CA LYS A 118 5.19 2.80 -8.83
C LYS A 118 4.81 4.24 -8.46
N LEU A 119 5.78 5.15 -8.48
CA LEU A 119 5.56 6.58 -8.19
C LEU A 119 4.64 7.22 -9.21
N LEU A 120 4.82 6.96 -10.50
CA LEU A 120 3.97 7.45 -11.60
C LEU A 120 2.54 6.92 -11.48
N ILE A 121 2.35 5.64 -11.14
CA ILE A 121 1.03 5.04 -10.91
C ILE A 121 0.34 5.73 -9.73
N SER A 122 1.05 5.96 -8.64
CA SER A 122 0.47 6.58 -7.43
C SER A 122 0.03 8.01 -7.67
N SER A 123 0.72 8.75 -8.54
CA SER A 123 0.40 10.13 -8.92
C SER A 123 -0.61 10.27 -10.07
N GLY A 124 -1.10 9.14 -10.64
CA GLY A 124 -2.05 9.16 -11.75
C GLY A 124 -1.43 9.35 -13.14
N ARG A 125 -0.10 9.33 -13.25
CA ARG A 125 0.65 9.46 -14.53
C ARG A 125 0.73 8.10 -15.24
N TYR A 126 -0.43 7.52 -15.53
CA TYR A 126 -0.55 6.13 -16.01
C TYR A 126 0.11 5.87 -17.36
N LYS A 127 0.00 6.84 -18.30
CA LYS A 127 0.63 6.68 -19.64
C LYS A 127 2.14 6.56 -19.51
N GLU A 128 2.76 7.43 -18.76
CA GLU A 128 4.21 7.45 -18.56
C GLU A 128 4.69 6.16 -17.86
N SER A 129 3.91 5.67 -16.90
CA SER A 129 4.19 4.38 -16.26
C SER A 129 4.10 3.22 -17.26
N VAL A 130 3.07 3.18 -18.14
CA VAL A 130 2.97 2.17 -19.19
C VAL A 130 4.19 2.22 -20.12
N ASP A 131 4.56 3.42 -20.58
CA ASP A 131 5.68 3.61 -21.49
C ASP A 131 7.02 3.15 -20.86
N LEU A 132 7.16 3.32 -19.53
CA LEU A 132 8.31 2.85 -18.77
C LEU A 132 8.31 1.33 -18.61
N LEU A 133 7.21 0.76 -18.13
CA LEU A 133 7.07 -0.68 -17.89
C LEU A 133 7.23 -1.52 -19.17
N ASN A 134 6.76 -1.01 -20.30
CA ASN A 134 6.92 -1.68 -21.59
C ASN A 134 8.37 -1.75 -22.08
N LYS A 135 9.28 -0.94 -21.54
CA LYS A 135 10.72 -1.01 -21.83
C LYS A 135 11.43 -2.09 -21.03
N ILE A 136 10.84 -2.53 -19.92
CA ILE A 136 11.41 -3.57 -19.06
C ILE A 136 11.21 -4.93 -19.72
N ASN A 137 12.31 -5.60 -20.04
CA ASN A 137 12.24 -6.95 -20.57
C ASN A 137 12.07 -7.97 -19.44
N LYS A 138 10.83 -8.43 -19.23
CA LYS A 138 10.50 -9.40 -18.19
C LYS A 138 11.38 -10.67 -18.21
N ASN A 139 11.79 -11.14 -19.39
CA ASN A 139 12.52 -12.39 -19.52
C ASN A 139 14.00 -12.28 -19.05
N SER A 140 14.53 -11.07 -19.01
CA SER A 140 15.88 -10.77 -18.49
C SER A 140 15.85 -10.11 -17.10
N LEU A 141 14.66 -9.90 -16.55
CA LEU A 141 14.50 -9.28 -15.24
C LEU A 141 14.92 -10.26 -14.13
N ASP A 142 15.66 -9.75 -13.15
CA ASP A 142 16.01 -10.54 -11.97
C ASP A 142 14.77 -11.09 -11.26
N PRO A 143 14.75 -12.37 -10.85
CA PRO A 143 13.60 -12.97 -10.18
C PRO A 143 13.12 -12.20 -8.93
N ASN A 144 14.01 -11.51 -8.20
CA ASN A 144 13.65 -10.72 -7.03
C ASN A 144 12.84 -9.45 -7.39
N LEU A 145 12.92 -8.98 -8.63
CA LEU A 145 12.18 -7.82 -9.12
C LEU A 145 10.82 -8.18 -9.76
N LEU A 146 10.57 -9.48 -9.99
CA LEU A 146 9.31 -9.92 -10.64
C LEU A 146 8.06 -9.57 -9.83
N SER A 147 8.14 -9.62 -8.50
CA SER A 147 7.01 -9.22 -7.66
C SER A 147 6.66 -7.74 -7.83
N SER A 148 7.66 -6.86 -7.85
CA SER A 148 7.46 -5.43 -8.09
C SER A 148 6.90 -5.16 -9.49
N TYR A 149 7.44 -5.83 -10.52
CA TYR A 149 6.96 -5.73 -11.89
C TYR A 149 5.47 -6.13 -12.02
N TYR A 150 5.08 -7.27 -11.44
CA TYR A 150 3.68 -7.70 -11.49
C TYR A 150 2.77 -6.84 -10.61
N SER A 151 3.28 -6.33 -9.48
CA SER A 151 2.56 -5.41 -8.60
C SER A 151 2.23 -4.11 -9.33
N ASP A 152 3.20 -3.54 -10.03
CA ASP A 152 3.03 -2.30 -10.79
C ASP A 152 2.00 -2.45 -11.91
N TYR A 153 2.10 -3.49 -12.74
CA TYR A 153 1.09 -3.74 -13.77
C TYR A 153 -0.29 -4.02 -13.20
N SER A 154 -0.38 -4.80 -12.13
CA SER A 154 -1.64 -5.06 -11.44
C SER A 154 -2.25 -3.76 -10.90
N GLY A 155 -1.46 -2.94 -10.22
CA GLY A 155 -1.89 -1.64 -9.69
C GLY A 155 -2.35 -0.68 -10.80
N LEU A 156 -1.58 -0.59 -11.88
CA LEU A 156 -1.86 0.23 -13.05
C LEU A 156 -3.22 -0.14 -13.69
N TYR A 157 -3.40 -1.41 -14.05
CA TYR A 157 -4.62 -1.84 -14.74
C TYR A 157 -5.85 -1.77 -13.84
N LYS A 158 -5.69 -1.99 -12.53
CA LYS A 158 -6.79 -1.77 -11.58
C LYS A 158 -7.23 -0.31 -11.57
N ARG A 159 -6.30 0.65 -11.54
CA ARG A 159 -6.63 2.08 -11.56
C ARG A 159 -7.23 2.50 -12.90
N LEU A 160 -6.67 2.05 -14.02
CA LEU A 160 -7.22 2.29 -15.35
C LEU A 160 -8.66 1.75 -15.46
N SER A 161 -8.95 0.57 -14.94
CA SER A 161 -10.31 0.02 -14.93
C SER A 161 -11.28 0.86 -14.12
N PHE A 162 -10.82 1.48 -13.03
CA PHE A 162 -11.64 2.33 -12.19
C PHE A 162 -11.98 3.68 -12.85
N TYR A 163 -10.99 4.31 -13.50
CA TYR A 163 -11.15 5.64 -14.08
C TYR A 163 -11.66 5.64 -15.53
N THR A 164 -11.74 4.49 -16.19
CA THR A 164 -12.20 4.40 -17.59
C THR A 164 -13.72 4.33 -17.66
N PRO A 165 -14.39 5.30 -18.32
CA PRO A 165 -15.85 5.31 -18.46
C PRO A 165 -16.36 4.31 -19.49
N VAL A 166 -15.54 3.89 -20.46
CA VAL A 166 -15.91 3.00 -21.56
C VAL A 166 -15.92 1.55 -21.06
N ASN A 167 -17.09 0.89 -21.13
CA ASN A 167 -17.30 -0.45 -20.57
C ASN A 167 -16.38 -1.52 -21.16
N GLU A 168 -16.16 -1.49 -22.46
CA GLU A 168 -15.27 -2.45 -23.15
C GLU A 168 -13.81 -2.30 -22.68
N SER A 169 -13.28 -1.09 -22.68
CA SER A 169 -11.94 -0.81 -22.18
C SER A 169 -11.79 -1.16 -20.69
N ARG A 170 -12.82 -0.87 -19.89
CA ARG A 170 -12.86 -1.24 -18.47
C ARG A 170 -12.75 -2.75 -18.29
N LYS A 171 -13.48 -3.55 -19.09
CA LYS A 171 -13.44 -5.00 -19.05
C LYS A 171 -12.04 -5.52 -19.38
N ASN A 172 -11.43 -5.01 -20.43
CA ASN A 172 -10.06 -5.37 -20.82
C ASN A 172 -9.05 -5.07 -19.72
N TYR A 173 -9.16 -3.90 -19.06
CA TYR A 173 -8.28 -3.56 -17.93
C TYR A 173 -8.51 -4.46 -16.70
N LEU A 174 -9.74 -4.89 -16.43
CA LEU A 174 -10.02 -5.85 -15.35
C LEU A 174 -9.44 -7.24 -15.66
N GLU A 175 -9.48 -7.68 -16.89
CA GLU A 175 -8.84 -8.93 -17.31
C GLU A 175 -7.31 -8.86 -17.13
N LEU A 176 -6.68 -7.79 -17.60
CA LEU A 176 -5.24 -7.57 -17.43
C LEU A 176 -4.86 -7.46 -15.93
N TYR A 177 -5.65 -6.74 -15.15
CA TYR A 177 -5.47 -6.72 -13.69
C TYR A 177 -5.47 -8.13 -13.10
N GLY A 178 -6.42 -8.97 -13.49
CA GLY A 178 -6.50 -10.37 -13.05
C GLY A 178 -5.25 -11.16 -13.39
N ILE A 179 -4.79 -11.09 -14.63
CA ILE A 179 -3.59 -11.80 -15.13
C ILE A 179 -2.34 -11.40 -14.32
N TYR A 180 -2.12 -10.10 -14.14
CA TYR A 180 -0.93 -9.60 -13.43
C TYR A 180 -1.00 -9.85 -11.92
N ARG A 181 -2.19 -9.73 -11.30
CA ARG A 181 -2.41 -10.10 -9.90
C ARG A 181 -2.11 -11.59 -9.67
N ASP A 182 -2.61 -12.46 -10.53
CA ASP A 182 -2.42 -13.91 -10.39
C ASP A 182 -0.95 -14.31 -10.60
N SER A 183 -0.24 -13.57 -11.45
CA SER A 183 1.22 -13.70 -11.60
C SER A 183 1.96 -13.23 -10.36
N LEU A 184 1.54 -12.10 -9.77
CA LEU A 184 2.11 -11.56 -8.53
C LEU A 184 1.96 -12.56 -7.38
N VAL A 185 0.78 -13.13 -7.17
CA VAL A 185 0.54 -14.11 -6.10
C VAL A 185 1.50 -15.30 -6.19
N LYS A 186 1.93 -15.69 -7.39
CA LYS A 186 2.88 -16.80 -7.59
C LYS A 186 4.31 -16.43 -7.21
N THR A 187 4.67 -15.15 -7.21
CA THR A 187 6.03 -14.67 -6.90
C THR A 187 6.21 -14.32 -5.42
N LEU A 188 5.11 -14.06 -4.70
CA LEU A 188 5.18 -13.62 -3.31
C LEU A 188 5.48 -14.80 -2.36
N PRO A 189 6.25 -14.56 -1.28
CA PRO A 189 6.46 -15.55 -0.24
C PRO A 189 5.12 -16.00 0.34
N LYS A 190 4.89 -17.31 0.37
CA LYS A 190 3.67 -17.87 0.95
C LYS A 190 3.50 -17.38 2.39
N ASP A 191 2.27 -17.01 2.71
CA ASP A 191 1.89 -16.51 4.03
C ASP A 191 2.45 -15.11 4.40
N SER A 192 3.16 -14.40 3.53
CA SER A 192 3.42 -12.97 3.75
C SER A 192 2.10 -12.18 3.81
N GLU A 193 2.11 -11.02 4.47
CA GLU A 193 0.91 -10.16 4.51
C GLU A 193 0.46 -9.77 3.10
N GLU A 194 1.41 -9.45 2.25
CA GLU A 194 1.16 -9.08 0.86
C GLU A 194 0.55 -10.26 0.07
N PHE A 195 1.11 -11.47 0.20
CA PHE A 195 0.54 -12.68 -0.38
C PHE A 195 -0.92 -12.89 0.05
N LEU A 196 -1.19 -12.83 1.35
CA LEU A 196 -2.54 -13.02 1.89
C LEU A 196 -3.52 -11.95 1.38
N ASN A 197 -3.07 -10.69 1.26
CA ASN A 197 -3.87 -9.59 0.73
C ASN A 197 -4.26 -9.81 -0.74
N PHE A 198 -3.33 -10.23 -1.59
CA PHE A 198 -3.63 -10.50 -2.99
C PHE A 198 -4.37 -11.82 -3.21
N LEU A 199 -4.09 -12.84 -2.41
CA LEU A 199 -4.82 -14.12 -2.43
C LEU A 199 -6.30 -13.92 -2.04
N GLU A 200 -6.58 -13.12 -1.00
CA GLU A 200 -7.96 -12.77 -0.62
C GLU A 200 -8.70 -12.11 -1.79
N LYS A 201 -8.07 -11.13 -2.45
CA LYS A 201 -8.67 -10.47 -3.61
C LYS A 201 -8.93 -11.43 -4.77
N GLN A 202 -7.99 -12.31 -5.06
CA GLN A 202 -8.13 -13.33 -6.10
C GLN A 202 -9.31 -14.27 -5.80
N GLN A 203 -9.41 -14.76 -4.56
CA GLN A 203 -10.50 -15.63 -4.12
C GLN A 203 -11.86 -14.94 -4.18
N ARG A 204 -11.93 -13.68 -3.75
CA ARG A 204 -13.16 -12.89 -3.81
C ARG A 204 -13.61 -12.64 -5.23
N ASP A 205 -12.73 -12.24 -6.11
CA ASP A 205 -13.02 -11.97 -7.52
C ASP A 205 -13.41 -13.27 -8.27
N GLY A 206 -12.89 -14.42 -7.82
CA GLY A 206 -13.29 -15.75 -8.30
C GLY A 206 -14.56 -16.31 -7.66
N GLY A 207 -15.26 -15.55 -6.81
CA GLY A 207 -16.50 -15.97 -6.14
C GLY A 207 -16.29 -16.92 -4.95
N LEU A 208 -15.05 -17.17 -4.54
CA LEU A 208 -14.70 -18.07 -3.43
C LEU A 208 -14.77 -17.33 -2.08
N LEU A 209 -15.94 -16.78 -1.72
CA LEU A 209 -16.11 -15.85 -0.60
C LEU A 209 -15.69 -16.45 0.75
N ASN A 210 -16.01 -17.73 1.03
CA ASN A 210 -15.63 -18.38 2.28
C ASN A 210 -14.10 -18.56 2.40
N ALA A 211 -13.42 -18.84 1.29
CA ALA A 211 -11.96 -18.91 1.26
C ALA A 211 -11.36 -17.51 1.47
N ALA A 212 -11.90 -16.48 0.83
CA ALA A 212 -11.48 -15.10 0.99
C ALA A 212 -11.60 -14.62 2.45
N LEU A 213 -12.71 -14.92 3.12
CA LEU A 213 -12.90 -14.61 4.55
C LEU A 213 -11.84 -15.27 5.42
N LYS A 214 -11.59 -16.58 5.25
CA LYS A 214 -10.55 -17.29 6.01
C LYS A 214 -9.16 -16.70 5.78
N THR A 215 -8.85 -16.35 4.54
CA THR A 215 -7.57 -15.71 4.19
C THR A 215 -7.44 -14.33 4.83
N ASN A 216 -8.50 -13.53 4.85
CA ASN A 216 -8.52 -12.24 5.51
C ASN A 216 -8.37 -12.34 7.03
N ASP A 217 -9.04 -13.31 7.68
CA ASP A 217 -8.89 -13.56 9.12
C ASP A 217 -7.44 -13.93 9.47
N LYS A 218 -6.80 -14.77 8.65
CA LYS A 218 -5.38 -15.12 8.79
C LYS A 218 -4.48 -13.88 8.65
N ARG A 219 -4.74 -13.00 7.69
CA ARG A 219 -4.02 -11.75 7.51
C ARG A 219 -4.15 -10.82 8.72
N LEU A 220 -5.38 -10.61 9.19
CA LEU A 220 -5.66 -9.76 10.36
C LEU A 220 -5.03 -10.30 11.65
N SER A 221 -4.93 -11.61 11.83
CA SER A 221 -4.27 -12.21 12.99
C SER A 221 -2.77 -11.90 13.02
N LYS A 222 -2.10 -11.86 11.86
CA LYS A 222 -0.68 -11.49 11.73
C LYS A 222 -0.45 -10.00 12.05
N VAL A 223 -1.24 -9.10 11.46
CA VAL A 223 -1.14 -7.65 11.74
C VAL A 223 -1.30 -7.37 13.24
N LYS A 224 -2.22 -8.08 13.94
CA LYS A 224 -2.38 -7.94 15.40
C LYS A 224 -1.17 -8.47 16.19
N SER A 225 -0.46 -9.47 15.69
CA SER A 225 0.77 -9.96 16.34
C SER A 225 1.92 -8.97 16.19
N ASP A 226 2.05 -8.38 15.02
CA ASP A 226 3.12 -7.42 14.71
C ASP A 226 2.91 -6.06 15.40
N SER A 227 1.64 -5.64 15.58
CA SER A 227 1.30 -4.41 16.32
C SER A 227 1.54 -4.49 17.84
N LYS A 228 1.83 -5.67 18.41
CA LYS A 228 2.24 -5.84 19.81
C LYS A 228 3.74 -5.65 20.01
N LEU A 229 4.50 -5.44 18.95
CA LEU A 229 5.96 -5.22 18.98
C LEU A 229 6.35 -3.73 18.92
N PHE A 230 5.35 -2.83 18.93
CA PHE A 230 5.54 -1.36 18.97
C PHE A 230 4.88 -0.74 20.20
#